data_c72ca941a2e0da3044e485190443cfee
#
_entry.id   c72ca941a2e0da3044e485190443cfee
#
_cell.length_a   1.000
_cell.length_b   1.000
_cell.length_c   1.000
_cell.angle_alpha   90.00
_cell.angle_beta   90.00
_cell.angle_gamma   90.00
#
_symmetry.space_group_name_H-M   'P 1'
#
loop_
_entity.id
_entity.type
_entity.pdbx_description
1 polymer ?
#
loop_
_entity_poly.entity_id
_entity_poly.type
_entity_poly.pdbx_seq_one_letter_code
_entity_poly.pdbx_strand_id
1 'polypeptide(L)'
;MITTDFLMQHSSEPAHDLTGLSLEQLSQLDIVQPNVLGGHTHPAGEIMFGYTYMHTHMSGLYQGTREISPAEVFAEGFSAVHTEMEMDMHMFDVMYAPTERLTLMAMLPFKTESMLHLTNDNTRFTQSADGIGDLEVMALYTVFGDIRKGGHRLVVNAGISFPTGSINVRDHANGDPSRPLVLLEYPMQFGSGTFDLMPGLTYLGDTGRWSWGAQTIETVRFGRNYHGYRFGNQYFVSAWGAYGVTDWFAPSLRLQGNWLEDIQGSDPGLATNPTPEGRPNLRGVHRLDLLFGINVYVPKGPLKGSRLMVEGGIPVYQDLDGPQLGTAWILSVGCSYAF
;
A
#
# COMPACT_ATOMS: atom_id res chain seq x y z
N MET A 1 25.61 -3.59 70.27
CA MET A 1 26.26 -2.95 69.16
C MET A 1 25.94 -3.81 67.96
N ILE A 2 24.91 -3.49 67.26
CA ILE A 2 24.28 -4.28 66.17
C ILE A 2 24.57 -3.57 64.87
N THR A 3 25.35 -4.20 64.02
CA THR A 3 25.60 -3.70 62.65
C THR A 3 24.73 -4.50 61.70
N THR A 4 23.78 -3.83 61.06
CA THR A 4 22.89 -4.34 60.02
C THR A 4 23.52 -4.06 58.66
N ASP A 5 24.07 -5.08 58.01
CA ASP A 5 24.43 -5.04 56.60
C ASP A 5 23.20 -5.41 55.75
N PHE A 6 22.68 -4.45 55.04
CA PHE A 6 21.62 -4.64 54.06
C PHE A 6 22.27 -4.71 52.67
N LEU A 7 22.61 -5.91 52.23
CA LEU A 7 23.07 -6.21 50.89
C LEU A 7 21.89 -6.08 49.91
N MET A 8 21.88 -5.05 49.10
CA MET A 8 21.09 -4.97 47.89
C MET A 8 21.60 -6.00 46.86
N GLN A 9 20.87 -7.09 46.76
CA GLN A 9 21.03 -7.98 45.61
C GLN A 9 20.38 -7.32 44.38
N HIS A 10 21.22 -6.71 43.55
CA HIS A 10 20.84 -6.45 42.17
C HIS A 10 20.82 -7.79 41.44
N SER A 11 19.62 -8.31 41.19
CA SER A 11 19.39 -9.36 40.19
C SER A 11 19.58 -8.74 38.82
N SER A 12 20.78 -8.86 38.26
CA SER A 12 20.99 -8.68 36.82
C SER A 12 20.27 -9.85 36.15
N GLU A 13 19.14 -9.57 35.50
CA GLU A 13 18.61 -10.49 34.50
C GLU A 13 19.72 -10.78 33.47
N PRO A 14 19.97 -12.06 33.16
CA PRO A 14 20.98 -12.38 32.15
C PRO A 14 20.51 -11.79 30.83
N ALA A 15 21.33 -10.91 30.23
CA ALA A 15 21.18 -10.53 28.84
C ALA A 15 21.07 -11.83 28.04
N HIS A 16 19.96 -12.01 27.32
CA HIS A 16 19.77 -13.16 26.45
C HIS A 16 20.95 -13.21 25.49
N ASP A 17 21.79 -14.22 25.65
CA ASP A 17 22.94 -14.46 24.78
C ASP A 17 22.42 -14.95 23.43
N LEU A 18 22.30 -14.02 22.48
CA LEU A 18 21.83 -14.29 21.11
C LEU A 18 22.90 -15.01 20.26
N THR A 19 24.14 -15.17 20.74
CA THR A 19 25.21 -15.86 20.00
C THR A 19 24.97 -17.38 19.91
N GLY A 20 24.04 -17.92 20.68
CA GLY A 20 23.60 -19.32 20.62
C GLY A 20 22.38 -19.56 19.73
N LEU A 21 21.76 -18.52 19.18
CA LEU A 21 20.62 -18.66 18.27
C LEU A 21 21.11 -19.11 16.90
N SER A 22 20.50 -20.16 16.35
CA SER A 22 20.72 -20.55 14.96
C SER A 22 20.20 -19.44 14.04
N LEU A 23 20.71 -19.36 12.78
CA LEU A 23 20.14 -18.49 11.74
C LEU A 23 18.62 -18.66 11.61
N GLU A 24 18.10 -19.83 11.97
CA GLU A 24 16.68 -20.18 12.04
C GLU A 24 15.92 -19.43 13.14
N GLN A 25 16.55 -19.26 14.31
CA GLN A 25 15.96 -18.52 15.43
C GLN A 25 16.06 -17.01 15.22
N LEU A 26 17.11 -16.53 14.53
CA LEU A 26 17.25 -15.13 14.15
C LEU A 26 16.25 -14.73 13.05
N SER A 27 15.93 -15.62 12.11
CA SER A 27 14.89 -15.38 11.10
C SER A 27 13.46 -15.41 11.68
N GLN A 28 13.28 -15.97 12.88
CA GLN A 28 11.99 -16.00 13.57
C GLN A 28 11.58 -14.65 14.18
N LEU A 29 12.51 -13.74 14.36
CA LEU A 29 12.23 -12.41 14.90
C LEU A 29 11.45 -11.51 13.90
N ASP A 30 11.52 -11.81 12.59
CA ASP A 30 10.81 -11.08 11.52
C ASP A 30 9.51 -11.76 11.03
N ILE A 31 9.08 -12.85 11.66
CA ILE A 31 7.97 -13.70 11.18
C ILE A 31 6.60 -13.01 11.18
N VAL A 32 6.45 -11.95 11.92
CA VAL A 32 5.13 -11.47 12.36
C VAL A 32 4.79 -10.09 11.83
N GLN A 33 5.31 -9.69 10.67
CA GLN A 33 4.97 -8.38 10.11
C GLN A 33 3.97 -8.52 8.95
N PRO A 34 2.89 -7.71 8.93
CA PRO A 34 2.03 -7.60 7.75
C PRO A 34 2.84 -7.09 6.56
N ASN A 35 2.38 -7.39 5.34
CA ASN A 35 3.03 -6.95 4.12
C ASN A 35 2.80 -5.44 3.92
N VAL A 36 3.66 -4.64 4.51
CA VAL A 36 3.67 -3.18 4.37
C VAL A 36 4.85 -2.82 3.48
N LEU A 37 4.60 -2.06 2.43
CA LEU A 37 5.62 -1.61 1.48
C LEU A 37 6.78 -0.94 2.23
N GLY A 38 8.01 -1.47 2.08
CA GLY A 38 9.16 -0.96 2.83
C GLY A 38 9.03 -1.09 4.35
N GLY A 39 8.15 -1.95 4.86
CA GLY A 39 7.87 -2.15 6.27
C GLY A 39 8.89 -3.04 6.99
N HIS A 40 9.86 -3.62 6.30
CA HIS A 40 10.90 -4.47 6.91
C HIS A 40 12.26 -4.29 6.21
N THR A 41 13.31 -4.69 6.88
CA THR A 41 14.69 -4.65 6.38
C THR A 41 15.31 -6.05 6.46
N HIS A 42 16.41 -6.27 5.77
CA HIS A 42 17.09 -7.57 5.67
C HIS A 42 18.51 -7.49 6.23
N PRO A 43 19.06 -8.60 6.78
CA PRO A 43 20.47 -8.69 7.16
C PRO A 43 21.38 -8.62 5.91
N ALA A 44 22.63 -8.18 6.12
CA ALA A 44 23.59 -7.99 5.04
C ALA A 44 23.77 -9.26 4.19
N GLY A 45 23.71 -9.10 2.88
CA GLY A 45 23.86 -10.15 1.86
C GLY A 45 22.56 -10.84 1.46
N GLU A 46 21.47 -10.65 2.18
CA GLU A 46 20.19 -11.30 1.86
C GLU A 46 19.52 -10.65 0.66
N ILE A 47 18.94 -11.49 -0.20
CA ILE A 47 18.07 -11.09 -1.31
C ILE A 47 16.69 -11.69 -1.05
N MET A 48 15.64 -10.90 -1.22
CA MET A 48 14.26 -11.34 -1.15
C MET A 48 13.54 -11.06 -2.46
N PHE A 49 12.73 -12.00 -2.91
CA PHE A 49 11.70 -11.79 -3.92
C PHE A 49 10.33 -11.84 -3.26
N GLY A 50 9.51 -10.84 -3.59
CA GLY A 50 8.15 -10.73 -3.13
C GLY A 50 7.16 -10.66 -4.29
N TYR A 51 5.97 -11.15 -4.03
CA TYR A 51 4.80 -11.00 -4.87
C TYR A 51 3.60 -10.73 -3.99
N THR A 52 2.83 -9.70 -4.33
CA THR A 52 1.56 -9.40 -3.65
C THR A 52 0.47 -9.19 -4.70
N TYR A 53 -0.60 -9.93 -4.55
CA TYR A 53 -1.87 -9.69 -5.22
C TYR A 53 -2.75 -8.86 -4.29
N MET A 54 -3.33 -7.79 -4.81
CA MET A 54 -4.32 -6.98 -4.10
C MET A 54 -5.56 -6.81 -4.98
N HIS A 55 -6.71 -7.11 -4.41
CA HIS A 55 -8.02 -6.86 -5.01
C HIS A 55 -8.73 -5.77 -4.21
N THR A 56 -9.29 -4.78 -4.91
CA THR A 56 -10.09 -3.71 -4.31
C THR A 56 -11.43 -3.63 -5.02
N HIS A 57 -12.48 -3.83 -4.26
CA HIS A 57 -13.85 -3.62 -4.72
C HIS A 57 -14.34 -2.24 -4.25
N MET A 58 -14.80 -1.44 -5.20
CA MET A 58 -15.34 -0.10 -4.94
C MET A 58 -16.81 -0.07 -5.37
N SER A 59 -17.66 0.43 -4.48
CA SER A 59 -19.10 0.59 -4.73
C SER A 59 -19.70 1.62 -3.77
N GLY A 60 -20.88 2.16 -4.15
CA GLY A 60 -21.47 3.30 -3.46
C GLY A 60 -20.80 4.61 -3.86
N LEU A 61 -21.61 5.61 -4.15
CA LEU A 61 -21.15 6.96 -4.49
C LEU A 61 -21.10 7.79 -3.20
N TYR A 62 -20.00 8.52 -3.02
CA TYR A 62 -19.82 9.41 -1.87
C TYR A 62 -19.46 10.82 -2.34
N GLN A 63 -19.93 11.80 -1.57
CA GLN A 63 -19.51 13.19 -1.63
C GLN A 63 -19.30 13.68 -0.19
N GLY A 64 -18.08 14.03 0.16
CA GLY A 64 -17.69 14.12 1.54
C GLY A 64 -17.80 12.75 2.22
N THR A 65 -18.37 12.71 3.41
CA THR A 65 -18.64 11.46 4.15
C THR A 65 -20.04 10.90 3.88
N ARG A 66 -20.82 11.55 3.00
CA ARG A 66 -22.21 11.20 2.72
C ARG A 66 -22.31 10.33 1.47
N GLU A 67 -22.98 9.22 1.57
CA GLU A 67 -23.40 8.44 0.42
C GLU A 67 -24.49 9.18 -0.37
N ILE A 68 -24.34 9.22 -1.70
CA ILE A 68 -25.23 9.92 -2.63
C ILE A 68 -25.73 8.96 -3.71
N SER A 69 -26.85 9.31 -4.31
CA SER A 69 -27.42 8.54 -5.42
C SER A 69 -26.92 9.00 -6.78
N PRO A 70 -26.95 8.14 -7.82
CA PRO A 70 -26.69 8.56 -9.20
C PRO A 70 -27.54 9.75 -9.65
N ALA A 71 -28.80 9.83 -9.20
CA ALA A 71 -29.70 10.93 -9.54
C ALA A 71 -29.23 12.28 -9.01
N GLU A 72 -28.60 12.31 -7.82
CA GLU A 72 -28.00 13.53 -7.28
C GLU A 72 -26.82 13.98 -8.14
N VAL A 73 -25.97 13.04 -8.58
CA VAL A 73 -24.82 13.35 -9.47
C VAL A 73 -25.30 13.87 -10.83
N PHE A 74 -26.34 13.29 -11.39
CA PHE A 74 -26.95 13.79 -12.63
C PHE A 74 -27.56 15.19 -12.46
N ALA A 75 -28.10 15.51 -11.30
CA ALA A 75 -28.63 16.85 -11.00
C ALA A 75 -27.51 17.91 -10.91
N GLU A 76 -26.26 17.52 -10.65
CA GLU A 76 -25.08 18.40 -10.73
C GLU A 76 -24.60 18.66 -12.17
N GLY A 77 -25.23 18.04 -13.16
CA GLY A 77 -24.96 18.27 -14.60
C GLY A 77 -24.04 17.23 -15.24
N PHE A 78 -23.67 16.17 -14.54
CA PHE A 78 -22.98 15.03 -15.13
C PHE A 78 -23.97 14.16 -15.91
N SER A 79 -23.52 13.52 -16.99
CA SER A 79 -24.37 12.65 -17.81
C SER A 79 -24.04 11.17 -17.67
N ALA A 80 -22.96 10.85 -16.99
CA ALA A 80 -22.59 9.50 -16.60
C ALA A 80 -21.94 9.49 -15.22
N VAL A 81 -22.01 8.37 -14.53
CA VAL A 81 -21.45 8.12 -13.20
C VAL A 81 -20.95 6.69 -13.11
N HIS A 82 -19.89 6.48 -12.34
CA HIS A 82 -19.41 5.14 -12.02
C HIS A 82 -20.26 4.55 -10.89
N THR A 83 -20.63 3.30 -11.00
CA THR A 83 -21.43 2.61 -9.97
C THR A 83 -20.70 1.48 -9.28
N GLU A 84 -19.66 0.95 -9.92
CA GLU A 84 -18.84 -0.15 -9.41
C GLU A 84 -17.48 -0.13 -10.09
N MET A 85 -16.42 -0.47 -9.37
CA MET A 85 -15.08 -0.67 -9.92
C MET A 85 -14.41 -1.85 -9.23
N GLU A 86 -13.82 -2.71 -10.04
CA GLU A 86 -12.92 -3.77 -9.61
C GLU A 86 -11.50 -3.42 -10.03
N MET A 87 -10.57 -3.51 -9.08
CA MET A 87 -9.15 -3.30 -9.34
C MET A 87 -8.35 -4.47 -8.80
N ASP A 88 -7.65 -5.15 -9.71
CA ASP A 88 -6.66 -6.17 -9.39
C ASP A 88 -5.27 -5.60 -9.59
N MET A 89 -4.40 -5.75 -8.59
CA MET A 89 -3.01 -5.30 -8.66
C MET A 89 -2.06 -6.44 -8.31
N HIS A 90 -1.14 -6.71 -9.20
CA HIS A 90 -0.04 -7.66 -9.04
C HIS A 90 1.24 -6.89 -8.82
N MET A 91 1.79 -6.93 -7.62
CA MET A 91 3.03 -6.23 -7.26
C MET A 91 4.18 -7.23 -7.19
N PHE A 92 5.22 -6.99 -7.97
CA PHE A 92 6.46 -7.76 -7.96
C PHE A 92 7.54 -6.91 -7.32
N ASP A 93 8.17 -7.41 -6.28
CA ASP A 93 9.23 -6.70 -5.59
C ASP A 93 10.49 -7.54 -5.42
N VAL A 94 11.62 -6.86 -5.40
CA VAL A 94 12.92 -7.42 -5.06
C VAL A 94 13.58 -6.53 -4.04
N MET A 95 14.14 -7.15 -2.99
CA MET A 95 14.92 -6.45 -1.97
C MET A 95 16.32 -7.05 -1.89
N TYR A 96 17.31 -6.19 -1.66
CA TYR A 96 18.71 -6.57 -1.44
C TYR A 96 19.31 -5.73 -0.33
N ALA A 97 19.94 -6.37 0.63
CA ALA A 97 20.63 -5.71 1.74
C ALA A 97 22.15 -5.70 1.52
N PRO A 98 22.74 -4.63 0.96
CA PRO A 98 24.20 -4.54 0.84
C PRO A 98 24.92 -4.42 2.18
N THR A 99 24.25 -3.97 3.21
CA THR A 99 24.80 -3.84 4.58
C THR A 99 23.73 -4.15 5.63
N GLU A 100 24.12 -4.34 6.90
CA GLU A 100 23.20 -4.55 8.02
C GLU A 100 22.23 -3.37 8.27
N ARG A 101 22.49 -2.20 7.69
CA ARG A 101 21.67 -1.00 7.87
C ARG A 101 20.95 -0.52 6.63
N LEU A 102 21.33 -1.01 5.47
CA LEU A 102 20.77 -0.56 4.20
C LEU A 102 20.12 -1.74 3.49
N THR A 103 18.84 -1.61 3.19
CA THR A 103 18.11 -2.48 2.26
C THR A 103 17.62 -1.63 1.08
N LEU A 104 17.88 -2.09 -0.13
CA LEU A 104 17.37 -1.51 -1.37
C LEU A 104 16.17 -2.33 -1.83
N MET A 105 15.12 -1.68 -2.32
CA MET A 105 13.92 -2.29 -2.83
C MET A 105 13.58 -1.72 -4.20
N ALA A 106 13.12 -2.58 -5.11
CA ALA A 106 12.44 -2.17 -6.34
C ALA A 106 11.11 -2.90 -6.44
N MET A 107 10.05 -2.20 -6.84
CA MET A 107 8.70 -2.74 -6.99
C MET A 107 8.08 -2.29 -8.31
N LEU A 108 7.45 -3.22 -9.00
CA LEU A 108 6.72 -2.97 -10.25
C LEU A 108 5.29 -3.50 -10.13
N PRO A 109 4.26 -2.65 -10.17
CA PRO A 109 2.87 -3.08 -10.20
C PRO A 109 2.38 -3.33 -11.63
N PHE A 110 1.56 -4.37 -11.80
CA PHE A 110 0.71 -4.57 -12.95
C PHE A 110 -0.75 -4.50 -12.47
N LYS A 111 -1.59 -3.73 -13.15
CA LYS A 111 -2.98 -3.48 -12.76
C LYS A 111 -3.93 -3.96 -13.84
N THR A 112 -5.08 -4.47 -13.40
CA THR A 112 -6.26 -4.68 -14.24
C THR A 112 -7.43 -3.97 -13.57
N GLU A 113 -8.13 -3.15 -14.30
CA GLU A 113 -9.23 -2.33 -13.80
C GLU A 113 -10.46 -2.50 -14.68
N SER A 114 -11.62 -2.62 -14.05
CA SER A 114 -12.92 -2.72 -14.71
C SER A 114 -13.91 -1.81 -14.00
N MET A 115 -14.56 -0.93 -14.74
CA MET A 115 -15.41 0.14 -14.21
C MET A 115 -16.78 0.14 -14.89
N LEU A 116 -17.83 -0.04 -14.09
CA LEU A 116 -19.21 -0.02 -14.52
C LEU A 116 -19.78 1.40 -14.48
N HIS A 117 -20.30 1.86 -15.60
CA HIS A 117 -20.92 3.17 -15.78
C HIS A 117 -22.43 3.07 -15.85
N LEU A 118 -23.10 4.11 -15.39
CA LEU A 118 -24.51 4.37 -15.56
C LEU A 118 -24.69 5.77 -16.16
N THR A 119 -25.42 5.88 -17.25
CA THR A 119 -25.76 7.17 -17.88
C THR A 119 -27.12 7.69 -17.41
N ASN A 120 -27.39 8.95 -17.62
CA ASN A 120 -28.66 9.59 -17.24
C ASN A 120 -29.89 9.09 -18.05
N ASP A 121 -29.67 8.40 -19.18
CA ASP A 121 -30.70 7.67 -19.93
C ASP A 121 -30.86 6.21 -19.49
N ASN A 122 -30.23 5.86 -18.35
CA ASN A 122 -30.24 4.52 -17.74
C ASN A 122 -29.52 3.43 -18.55
N THR A 123 -28.63 3.81 -19.48
CA THR A 123 -27.74 2.87 -20.16
C THR A 123 -26.58 2.47 -19.23
N ARG A 124 -26.23 1.18 -19.23
CA ARG A 124 -25.06 0.68 -18.51
C ARG A 124 -24.02 0.15 -19.49
N PHE A 125 -22.75 0.41 -19.17
CA PHE A 125 -21.63 -0.13 -19.92
C PHE A 125 -20.41 -0.28 -19.02
N THR A 126 -19.47 -1.14 -19.41
CA THR A 126 -18.21 -1.34 -18.69
C THR A 126 -17.07 -0.90 -19.57
N GLN A 127 -16.11 -0.18 -18.98
CA GLN A 127 -14.79 0.07 -19.55
C GLN A 127 -13.73 -0.63 -18.73
N SER A 128 -12.74 -1.18 -19.39
CA SER A 128 -11.69 -1.96 -18.74
C SER A 128 -10.32 -1.59 -19.31
N ALA A 129 -9.30 -1.75 -18.49
CA ALA A 129 -7.93 -1.54 -18.90
C ALA A 129 -6.98 -2.40 -18.08
N ASP A 130 -5.83 -2.74 -18.65
CA ASP A 130 -4.72 -3.38 -17.96
C ASP A 130 -3.39 -2.76 -18.37
N GLY A 131 -2.41 -2.83 -17.49
CA GLY A 131 -1.10 -2.29 -17.77
C GLY A 131 -0.16 -2.23 -16.58
N ILE A 132 1.08 -1.88 -16.90
CA ILE A 132 2.14 -1.67 -15.91
C ILE A 132 1.97 -0.29 -15.27
N GLY A 133 2.13 -0.21 -13.95
CA GLY A 133 2.21 1.05 -13.22
C GLY A 133 3.61 1.65 -13.18
N ASP A 134 3.81 2.63 -12.34
CA ASP A 134 5.11 3.25 -12.15
C ASP A 134 6.06 2.34 -11.38
N LEU A 135 7.32 2.25 -11.83
CA LEU A 135 8.39 1.54 -11.14
C LEU A 135 8.80 2.36 -9.91
N GLU A 136 8.80 1.74 -8.76
CA GLU A 136 9.25 2.34 -7.51
C GLU A 136 10.59 1.74 -7.06
N VAL A 137 11.52 2.60 -6.66
CA VAL A 137 12.81 2.19 -6.08
C VAL A 137 12.98 2.92 -4.76
N MET A 138 13.33 2.17 -3.71
CA MET A 138 13.42 2.72 -2.35
C MET A 138 14.67 2.22 -1.62
N ALA A 139 15.30 3.10 -0.87
CA ALA A 139 16.34 2.79 0.10
C ALA A 139 15.75 2.84 1.51
N LEU A 140 15.96 1.79 2.27
CA LEU A 140 15.52 1.63 3.66
C LEU A 140 16.78 1.65 4.53
N TYR A 141 16.99 2.73 5.30
CA TYR A 141 18.17 2.89 6.13
C TYR A 141 17.83 2.85 7.61
N THR A 142 18.33 1.83 8.31
CA THR A 142 18.17 1.68 9.75
C THR A 142 19.06 2.69 10.49
N VAL A 143 18.43 3.73 11.04
CA VAL A 143 19.14 4.79 11.81
C VAL A 143 19.31 4.41 13.27
N PHE A 144 18.42 3.60 13.82
CA PHE A 144 18.45 3.12 15.20
C PHE A 144 18.01 1.66 15.27
N GLY A 145 18.60 0.91 16.21
CA GLY A 145 18.34 -0.51 16.43
C GLY A 145 19.23 -1.43 15.60
N ASP A 146 19.06 -2.73 15.79
CA ASP A 146 19.85 -3.78 15.17
C ASP A 146 18.90 -4.91 14.74
N ILE A 147 18.87 -5.27 13.46
CA ILE A 147 17.98 -6.29 12.94
C ILE A 147 18.21 -7.68 13.56
N ARG A 148 19.46 -7.96 13.98
CA ARG A 148 19.83 -9.25 14.56
C ARG A 148 19.49 -9.39 16.05
N LYS A 149 19.22 -8.27 16.73
CA LYS A 149 18.98 -8.27 18.18
C LYS A 149 17.51 -8.20 18.55
N GLY A 150 16.64 -7.90 17.57
CA GLY A 150 15.25 -7.60 17.85
C GLY A 150 15.05 -6.30 18.65
N GLY A 151 13.85 -6.11 19.20
CA GLY A 151 13.49 -4.91 19.94
C GLY A 151 13.09 -3.74 19.03
N HIS A 152 13.53 -2.54 19.39
CA HIS A 152 13.09 -1.32 18.68
C HIS A 152 14.03 -0.95 17.55
N ARG A 153 13.47 -0.65 16.37
CA ARG A 153 14.18 -0.19 15.17
C ARG A 153 13.49 1.03 14.59
N LEU A 154 14.28 1.94 14.06
CA LEU A 154 13.83 3.11 13.32
C LEU A 154 14.50 3.12 11.95
N VAL A 155 13.71 3.13 10.88
CA VAL A 155 14.15 3.08 9.50
C VAL A 155 13.68 4.32 8.77
N VAL A 156 14.59 5.02 8.11
CA VAL A 156 14.28 6.09 7.17
C VAL A 156 14.11 5.48 5.79
N ASN A 157 13.01 5.79 5.14
CA ASN A 157 12.68 5.38 3.80
C ASN A 157 12.92 6.55 2.83
N ALA A 158 13.63 6.31 1.73
CA ALA A 158 13.87 7.29 0.68
C ALA A 158 13.64 6.62 -0.67
N GLY A 159 12.54 6.96 -1.33
CA GLY A 159 12.13 6.35 -2.60
C GLY A 159 11.96 7.35 -3.73
N ILE A 160 11.96 6.82 -4.94
CA ILE A 160 11.62 7.52 -6.19
C ILE A 160 10.68 6.60 -6.97
N SER A 161 9.57 7.17 -7.44
CA SER A 161 8.70 6.57 -8.45
C SER A 161 9.08 7.12 -9.83
N PHE A 162 9.22 6.22 -10.81
CA PHE A 162 9.57 6.53 -12.19
C PHE A 162 8.32 6.44 -13.07
N PRO A 163 8.08 7.40 -13.99
CA PRO A 163 6.86 7.45 -14.81
C PRO A 163 6.89 6.37 -15.93
N THR A 164 6.87 5.11 -15.55
CA THR A 164 6.87 3.97 -16.47
C THR A 164 5.47 3.53 -16.86
N GLY A 165 4.47 3.83 -16.03
CA GLY A 165 3.07 3.56 -16.29
C GLY A 165 2.47 4.50 -17.33
N SER A 166 1.45 4.02 -18.05
CA SER A 166 0.77 4.81 -19.07
C SER A 166 -0.16 5.86 -18.46
N ILE A 167 -0.13 7.07 -19.02
CA ILE A 167 -1.14 8.12 -18.82
C ILE A 167 -1.98 8.37 -20.08
N ASN A 168 -1.96 7.42 -21.03
CA ASN A 168 -2.76 7.42 -22.26
C ASN A 168 -3.64 6.16 -22.36
N VAL A 169 -4.13 5.68 -21.24
CA VAL A 169 -4.98 4.48 -21.19
C VAL A 169 -6.30 4.79 -21.86
N ARG A 170 -6.72 3.94 -22.81
CA ARG A 170 -7.90 4.12 -23.63
C ARG A 170 -8.72 2.86 -23.71
N ASP A 171 -10.02 3.03 -23.83
CA ASP A 171 -10.95 1.96 -24.16
C ASP A 171 -12.02 2.48 -25.13
N HIS A 172 -12.82 1.60 -25.69
CA HIS A 172 -13.88 1.97 -26.59
C HIS A 172 -14.96 2.80 -25.89
N ALA A 173 -15.45 3.83 -26.55
CA ALA A 173 -16.52 4.66 -26.00
C ALA A 173 -17.74 3.78 -25.65
N ASN A 174 -18.22 3.91 -24.41
CA ASN A 174 -19.29 3.09 -23.83
C ASN A 174 -18.99 1.58 -23.84
N GLY A 175 -17.72 1.17 -23.83
CA GLY A 175 -17.32 -0.23 -23.86
C GLY A 175 -17.72 -0.98 -25.16
N ASP A 176 -18.08 -0.27 -26.21
CA ASP A 176 -18.54 -0.84 -27.48
C ASP A 176 -17.38 -0.89 -28.50
N PRO A 177 -16.88 -2.08 -28.88
CA PRO A 177 -15.76 -2.23 -29.80
C PRO A 177 -15.99 -1.59 -31.20
N SER A 178 -17.23 -1.30 -31.55
CA SER A 178 -17.55 -0.60 -32.81
C SER A 178 -17.36 0.92 -32.73
N ARG A 179 -17.15 1.47 -31.53
CA ARG A 179 -16.96 2.90 -31.29
C ARG A 179 -15.49 3.28 -31.22
N PRO A 180 -15.16 4.58 -31.41
CA PRO A 180 -13.81 5.06 -31.29
C PRO A 180 -13.22 4.83 -29.87
N LEU A 181 -11.89 4.69 -29.80
CA LEU A 181 -11.16 4.71 -28.54
C LEU A 181 -11.20 6.13 -27.93
N VAL A 182 -11.56 6.19 -26.66
CA VAL A 182 -11.56 7.41 -25.83
C VAL A 182 -10.52 7.29 -24.71
N LEU A 183 -10.00 8.42 -24.26
CA LEU A 183 -9.14 8.47 -23.10
C LEU A 183 -9.98 8.17 -21.85
N LEU A 184 -9.49 7.24 -21.03
CA LEU A 184 -10.14 6.90 -19.77
C LEU A 184 -9.81 7.96 -18.71
N GLU A 185 -10.65 8.04 -17.68
CA GLU A 185 -10.58 9.00 -16.59
C GLU A 185 -9.30 8.82 -15.75
N TYR A 186 -8.99 9.82 -14.93
CA TYR A 186 -7.78 9.84 -14.10
C TYR A 186 -7.58 8.58 -13.25
N PRO A 187 -8.59 7.98 -12.59
CA PRO A 187 -8.38 6.77 -11.80
C PRO A 187 -7.92 5.56 -12.60
N MET A 188 -8.27 5.50 -13.90
CA MET A 188 -7.90 4.41 -14.80
C MET A 188 -6.57 4.66 -15.54
N GLN A 189 -5.81 5.67 -15.16
CA GLN A 189 -4.45 5.86 -15.66
C GLN A 189 -3.44 5.11 -14.77
N PHE A 190 -2.54 4.32 -15.37
CA PHE A 190 -1.65 3.42 -14.64
C PHE A 190 -0.41 4.10 -14.08
N GLY A 191 0.01 5.21 -14.65
CA GLY A 191 1.16 6.00 -14.22
C GLY A 191 0.82 7.42 -13.82
N SER A 192 1.74 8.07 -13.13
CA SER A 192 1.66 9.49 -12.77
C SER A 192 2.10 10.40 -13.94
N GLY A 193 3.00 9.89 -14.78
CA GLY A 193 3.68 10.66 -15.81
C GLY A 193 4.68 11.68 -15.25
N THR A 194 4.99 11.61 -13.93
CA THR A 194 5.95 12.46 -13.22
C THR A 194 6.95 11.61 -12.44
N PHE A 195 8.13 12.20 -12.15
CA PHE A 195 9.03 11.63 -11.14
C PHE A 195 8.56 12.07 -9.77
N ASP A 196 8.32 11.10 -8.88
CA ASP A 196 7.76 11.40 -7.58
C ASP A 196 8.76 10.97 -6.49
N LEU A 197 8.96 11.80 -5.46
CA LEU A 197 9.77 11.45 -4.30
C LEU A 197 8.89 10.76 -3.26
N MET A 198 9.45 9.72 -2.62
CA MET A 198 8.76 8.92 -1.61
C MET A 198 9.56 8.89 -0.29
N PRO A 199 9.64 10.02 0.45
CA PRO A 199 10.20 10.02 1.78
C PRO A 199 9.29 9.28 2.76
N GLY A 200 9.87 8.65 3.78
CA GLY A 200 9.11 7.96 4.79
C GLY A 200 9.90 7.62 6.04
N LEU A 201 9.18 7.16 7.05
CA LEU A 201 9.73 6.71 8.31
C LEU A 201 8.99 5.46 8.76
N THR A 202 9.73 4.43 9.15
CA THR A 202 9.18 3.18 9.67
C THR A 202 9.75 2.90 11.06
N TYR A 203 8.88 2.75 12.03
CA TYR A 203 9.22 2.26 13.36
C TYR A 203 8.78 0.82 13.51
N LEU A 204 9.63 -0.02 14.01
CA LEU A 204 9.39 -1.43 14.26
C LEU A 204 9.72 -1.77 15.71
N GLY A 205 8.93 -2.63 16.31
CA GLY A 205 9.15 -3.13 17.64
C GLY A 205 8.75 -4.59 17.74
N ASP A 206 9.50 -5.36 18.54
CA ASP A 206 9.17 -6.74 18.85
C ASP A 206 9.57 -7.08 20.29
N THR A 207 8.82 -7.93 20.93
CA THR A 207 9.13 -8.49 22.24
C THR A 207 8.44 -9.83 22.44
N GLY A 208 9.19 -10.89 22.63
CA GLY A 208 8.66 -12.24 22.79
C GLY A 208 7.85 -12.68 21.57
N ARG A 209 6.54 -12.83 21.73
CA ARG A 209 5.60 -13.20 20.64
C ARG A 209 4.85 -12.03 20.04
N TRP A 210 5.09 -10.81 20.51
CA TRP A 210 4.48 -9.61 20.00
C TRP A 210 5.40 -8.88 19.02
N SER A 211 4.86 -8.43 17.91
CA SER A 211 5.48 -7.45 17.04
C SER A 211 4.49 -6.35 16.70
N TRP A 212 5.01 -5.16 16.47
CA TRP A 212 4.24 -3.99 16.08
C TRP A 212 5.07 -3.07 15.22
N GLY A 213 4.40 -2.20 14.52
CA GLY A 213 5.07 -1.17 13.75
C GLY A 213 4.15 -0.01 13.43
N ALA A 214 4.78 1.07 13.01
CA ALA A 214 4.12 2.22 12.44
C ALA A 214 4.97 2.78 11.30
N GLN A 215 4.33 3.24 10.24
CA GLN A 215 4.99 3.76 9.06
C GLN A 215 4.25 4.98 8.53
N THR A 216 5.01 5.95 8.02
CA THR A 216 4.51 6.95 7.09
C THR A 216 5.35 6.91 5.82
N ILE A 217 4.70 7.00 4.67
CA ILE A 217 5.32 7.22 3.36
C ILE A 217 4.51 8.31 2.66
N GLU A 218 5.20 9.31 2.17
CA GLU A 218 4.61 10.37 1.38
C GLU A 218 5.00 10.18 -0.08
N THR A 219 4.09 10.47 -1.01
CA THR A 219 4.40 10.58 -2.44
C THR A 219 4.27 12.04 -2.82
N VAL A 220 5.43 12.71 -2.94
CA VAL A 220 5.52 14.14 -3.27
C VAL A 220 5.79 14.26 -4.77
N ARG A 221 4.85 14.85 -5.49
CA ARG A 221 4.89 14.96 -6.94
C ARG A 221 5.36 16.33 -7.40
N PHE A 222 6.31 16.34 -8.34
CA PHE A 222 6.92 17.55 -8.86
C PHE A 222 6.62 17.75 -10.35
N GLY A 223 6.41 19.02 -10.73
CA GLY A 223 6.14 19.36 -12.11
C GLY A 223 4.76 18.93 -12.58
N ARG A 224 4.59 18.84 -13.89
CA ARG A 224 3.39 18.32 -14.57
C ARG A 224 3.83 17.36 -15.66
N ASN A 225 3.01 16.37 -15.93
CA ASN A 225 3.23 15.46 -17.03
C ASN A 225 2.96 16.14 -18.39
N TYR A 226 3.21 15.45 -19.48
CA TYR A 226 3.05 16.03 -20.85
C TYR A 226 1.57 16.27 -21.26
N HIS A 227 0.60 15.81 -20.46
CA HIS A 227 -0.82 16.18 -20.59
C HIS A 227 -1.20 17.44 -19.80
N GLY A 228 -0.26 18.04 -19.07
CA GLY A 228 -0.46 19.31 -18.35
C GLY A 228 -1.03 19.18 -16.95
N TYR A 229 -1.12 17.98 -16.39
CA TYR A 229 -1.56 17.75 -15.01
C TYR A 229 -0.50 17.00 -14.18
N ARG A 230 -0.69 16.96 -12.89
CA ARG A 230 -0.06 16.02 -11.95
C ARG A 230 -1.10 15.52 -10.95
N PHE A 231 -1.00 14.29 -10.55
CA PHE A 231 -1.79 13.78 -9.40
C PHE A 231 -1.48 14.58 -8.13
N GLY A 232 -2.43 14.64 -7.20
CA GLY A 232 -2.23 15.20 -5.87
C GLY A 232 -1.15 14.46 -5.09
N ASN A 233 -0.50 15.12 -4.15
CA ASN A 233 0.39 14.42 -3.23
C ASN A 233 -0.39 13.39 -2.43
N GLN A 234 0.27 12.32 -2.03
CA GLN A 234 -0.34 11.25 -1.26
C GLN A 234 0.43 11.04 0.04
N TYR A 235 -0.31 10.89 1.12
CA TYR A 235 0.22 10.63 2.46
C TYR A 235 -0.35 9.31 2.95
N PHE A 236 0.53 8.35 3.13
CA PHE A 236 0.18 7.04 3.63
C PHE A 236 0.69 6.90 5.06
N VAL A 237 -0.19 6.49 5.96
CA VAL A 237 0.15 6.20 7.36
C VAL A 237 -0.39 4.83 7.72
N SER A 238 0.39 4.02 8.40
CA SER A 238 -0.04 2.70 8.83
C SER A 238 0.50 2.38 10.22
N ALA A 239 -0.30 1.70 11.03
CA ALA A 239 0.12 1.12 12.31
C ALA A 239 -0.44 -0.29 12.42
N TRP A 240 0.37 -1.21 12.91
CA TRP A 240 -0.01 -2.63 13.02
C TRP A 240 0.52 -3.29 14.27
N GLY A 241 -0.15 -4.37 14.65
CA GLY A 241 0.29 -5.30 15.68
C GLY A 241 0.02 -6.71 15.26
N ALA A 242 0.88 -7.64 15.65
CA ALA A 242 0.72 -9.05 15.39
C ALA A 242 1.17 -9.90 16.58
N TYR A 243 0.63 -11.10 16.70
CA TYR A 243 0.92 -12.03 17.79
C TYR A 243 1.27 -13.42 17.27
N GLY A 244 2.47 -13.88 17.53
CA GLY A 244 2.93 -15.22 17.20
C GLY A 244 2.24 -16.29 18.07
N VAL A 245 1.17 -16.89 17.55
CA VAL A 245 0.47 -18.00 18.22
C VAL A 245 1.38 -19.23 18.26
N THR A 246 2.07 -19.49 17.16
CA THR A 246 3.11 -20.50 17.01
C THR A 246 4.34 -19.88 16.33
N ASP A 247 5.40 -20.66 16.16
CA ASP A 247 6.61 -20.21 15.46
C ASP A 247 6.41 -20.04 13.93
N TRP A 248 5.26 -20.42 13.40
CA TRP A 248 4.94 -20.38 11.97
C TRP A 248 3.62 -19.66 11.66
N PHE A 249 2.83 -19.23 12.65
CA PHE A 249 1.52 -18.63 12.47
C PHE A 249 1.30 -17.42 13.38
N ALA A 250 0.90 -16.30 12.79
CA ALA A 250 0.62 -15.05 13.49
C ALA A 250 -0.55 -14.28 12.88
N PRO A 251 -1.68 -14.10 13.60
CA PRO A 251 -2.68 -13.11 13.25
C PRO A 251 -2.16 -11.69 13.46
N SER A 252 -2.67 -10.75 12.65
CA SER A 252 -2.33 -9.33 12.73
C SER A 252 -3.56 -8.44 12.56
N LEU A 253 -3.43 -7.23 13.09
CA LEU A 253 -4.38 -6.14 12.91
C LEU A 253 -3.62 -4.91 12.43
N ARG A 254 -4.13 -4.23 11.39
CA ARG A 254 -3.53 -3.02 10.82
C ARG A 254 -4.58 -1.94 10.64
N LEU A 255 -4.24 -0.73 11.05
CA LEU A 255 -4.96 0.49 10.72
C LEU A 255 -4.14 1.25 9.69
N GLN A 256 -4.78 1.66 8.59
CA GLN A 256 -4.12 2.31 7.47
C GLN A 256 -4.89 3.56 7.07
N GLY A 257 -4.21 4.70 7.03
CA GLY A 257 -4.73 5.96 6.52
C GLY A 257 -4.13 6.29 5.15
N ASN A 258 -4.95 6.79 4.26
CA ASN A 258 -4.56 7.28 2.95
C ASN A 258 -5.22 8.64 2.69
N TRP A 259 -4.39 9.67 2.50
CA TRP A 259 -4.80 11.02 2.14
C TRP A 259 -4.23 11.34 0.77
N LEU A 260 -5.08 11.60 -0.18
CA LEU A 260 -4.74 11.99 -1.54
C LEU A 260 -5.30 13.40 -1.79
N GLU A 261 -4.44 14.32 -2.20
CA GLU A 261 -4.86 15.65 -2.63
C GLU A 261 -5.50 15.63 -4.02
N ASP A 262 -6.23 16.67 -4.36
CA ASP A 262 -6.76 16.89 -5.71
C ASP A 262 -5.67 16.96 -6.78
N ILE A 263 -6.04 16.60 -8.00
CA ILE A 263 -5.19 16.72 -9.20
C ILE A 263 -4.94 18.20 -9.50
N GLN A 264 -3.70 18.54 -9.80
CA GLN A 264 -3.31 19.90 -10.17
C GLN A 264 -3.10 20.02 -11.69
N GLY A 265 -3.79 20.99 -12.29
CA GLY A 265 -3.90 21.13 -13.74
C GLY A 265 -5.00 20.23 -14.29
N SER A 266 -5.01 20.00 -15.58
CA SER A 266 -6.03 19.17 -16.24
C SER A 266 -5.51 18.62 -17.55
N ASP A 267 -5.99 17.43 -17.93
CA ASP A 267 -5.81 16.87 -19.26
C ASP A 267 -6.87 17.47 -20.23
N PRO A 268 -6.45 18.15 -21.31
CA PRO A 268 -7.40 18.64 -22.31
C PRO A 268 -8.25 17.53 -22.94
N GLY A 269 -7.73 16.29 -23.00
CA GLY A 269 -8.47 15.13 -23.51
C GLY A 269 -9.65 14.71 -22.64
N LEU A 270 -9.68 15.13 -21.37
CA LEU A 270 -10.76 14.87 -20.40
C LEU A 270 -11.68 16.08 -20.17
N ALA A 271 -11.46 17.21 -20.86
CA ALA A 271 -12.24 18.44 -20.65
C ALA A 271 -13.74 18.27 -20.86
N THR A 272 -14.16 17.38 -21.76
CA THR A 272 -15.57 17.05 -22.08
C THR A 272 -16.02 15.72 -21.51
N ASN A 273 -15.24 15.13 -20.59
CA ASN A 273 -15.60 13.86 -19.98
C ASN A 273 -16.94 13.98 -19.22
N PRO A 274 -17.88 13.03 -19.40
CA PRO A 274 -19.23 13.12 -18.85
C PRO A 274 -19.32 12.76 -17.37
N THR A 275 -18.23 12.23 -16.76
CA THR A 275 -18.22 11.73 -15.38
C THR A 275 -17.51 12.70 -14.41
N PRO A 276 -17.81 12.64 -13.11
CA PRO A 276 -17.08 13.39 -12.09
C PRO A 276 -15.58 13.07 -12.07
N GLU A 277 -15.20 11.82 -12.38
CA GLU A 277 -13.83 11.31 -12.35
C GLU A 277 -12.91 11.95 -13.40
N GLY A 278 -13.49 12.57 -14.43
CA GLY A 278 -12.77 13.44 -15.37
C GLY A 278 -12.46 14.83 -14.81
N ARG A 279 -12.89 15.18 -13.60
CA ARG A 279 -12.66 16.48 -12.97
C ARG A 279 -11.49 16.42 -11.99
N PRO A 280 -10.42 17.20 -12.21
CA PRO A 280 -9.22 17.15 -11.38
C PRO A 280 -9.45 17.58 -9.92
N ASN A 281 -10.36 18.52 -9.68
CA ASN A 281 -10.69 19.09 -8.37
C ASN A 281 -11.75 18.29 -7.58
N LEU A 282 -12.09 17.10 -8.04
CA LEU A 282 -13.03 16.18 -7.37
C LEU A 282 -12.35 14.84 -7.10
N ARG A 283 -11.02 14.83 -6.88
CA ARG A 283 -10.22 13.60 -6.77
C ARG A 283 -9.56 13.41 -5.42
N GLY A 284 -9.69 14.37 -4.51
CA GLY A 284 -9.21 14.25 -3.14
C GLY A 284 -9.88 13.11 -2.39
N VAL A 285 -9.11 12.39 -1.57
CA VAL A 285 -9.56 11.23 -0.79
C VAL A 285 -8.93 11.25 0.58
N HIS A 286 -9.74 11.17 1.64
CA HIS A 286 -9.28 10.85 2.99
C HIS A 286 -9.93 9.54 3.43
N ARG A 287 -9.12 8.50 3.63
CA ARG A 287 -9.64 7.18 3.98
C ARG A 287 -8.85 6.54 5.11
N LEU A 288 -9.56 5.85 6.00
CA LEU A 288 -9.01 5.03 7.06
C LEU A 288 -9.57 3.61 6.94
N ASP A 289 -8.68 2.63 6.80
CA ASP A 289 -9.03 1.23 6.63
C ASP A 289 -8.59 0.42 7.86
N LEU A 290 -9.41 -0.52 8.28
CA LEU A 290 -9.08 -1.53 9.28
C LEU A 290 -8.92 -2.89 8.58
N LEU A 291 -7.73 -3.50 8.75
CA LEU A 291 -7.36 -4.73 8.07
C LEU A 291 -7.01 -5.82 9.10
N PHE A 292 -7.48 -7.04 8.84
CA PHE A 292 -7.17 -8.24 9.60
C PHE A 292 -6.31 -9.16 8.74
N GLY A 293 -5.19 -9.60 9.30
CA GLY A 293 -4.21 -10.40 8.59
C GLY A 293 -3.89 -11.73 9.26
N ILE A 294 -3.43 -12.65 8.43
CA ILE A 294 -2.84 -13.93 8.82
C ILE A 294 -1.48 -14.02 8.14
N ASN A 295 -0.45 -14.28 8.94
CA ASN A 295 0.92 -14.43 8.47
C ASN A 295 1.40 -15.83 8.77
N VAL A 296 1.95 -16.50 7.77
CA VAL A 296 2.49 -17.85 7.86
C VAL A 296 3.94 -17.86 7.41
N TYR A 297 4.80 -18.46 8.20
CA TYR A 297 6.21 -18.69 7.89
C TYR A 297 6.47 -20.18 7.70
N VAL A 298 7.31 -20.54 6.74
CA VAL A 298 7.72 -21.94 6.50
C VAL A 298 9.06 -22.20 7.18
N PRO A 299 9.08 -22.85 8.38
CA PRO A 299 10.32 -22.98 9.16
C PRO A 299 11.23 -24.10 8.67
N LYS A 300 10.74 -25.07 7.87
CA LYS A 300 11.48 -26.29 7.46
C LYS A 300 11.12 -26.73 6.04
N GLY A 301 11.98 -27.56 5.45
CA GLY A 301 11.76 -28.16 4.12
C GLY A 301 12.26 -27.30 2.96
N PRO A 302 11.90 -27.66 1.71
CA PRO A 302 12.42 -27.01 0.50
C PRO A 302 12.02 -25.53 0.38
N LEU A 303 10.94 -25.13 1.02
CA LEU A 303 10.41 -23.75 1.03
C LEU A 303 10.73 -23.02 2.35
N LYS A 304 11.71 -23.47 3.12
CA LYS A 304 12.16 -22.79 4.33
C LYS A 304 12.51 -21.32 4.00
N GLY A 305 12.09 -20.39 4.84
CA GLY A 305 12.28 -18.94 4.64
C GLY A 305 11.16 -18.28 3.85
N SER A 306 10.25 -19.06 3.24
CA SER A 306 9.07 -18.49 2.60
C SER A 306 8.09 -17.93 3.62
N ARG A 307 7.45 -16.83 3.26
CA ARG A 307 6.36 -16.20 4.00
C ARG A 307 5.12 -16.15 3.11
N LEU A 308 3.97 -16.38 3.72
CA LEU A 308 2.67 -16.18 3.10
C LEU A 308 1.84 -15.28 4.00
N MET A 309 1.18 -14.30 3.41
CA MET A 309 0.28 -13.37 4.10
C MET A 309 -1.04 -13.30 3.37
N VAL A 310 -2.12 -13.28 4.15
CA VAL A 310 -3.46 -12.95 3.66
C VAL A 310 -4.02 -11.86 4.56
N GLU A 311 -4.49 -10.77 3.98
CA GLU A 311 -5.03 -9.63 4.73
C GLU A 311 -6.31 -9.15 4.05
N GLY A 312 -7.39 -9.04 4.82
CA GLY A 312 -8.67 -8.48 4.38
C GLY A 312 -9.02 -7.24 5.19
N GLY A 313 -9.61 -6.24 4.54
CA GLY A 313 -9.93 -4.98 5.19
C GLY A 313 -11.15 -4.27 4.64
N ILE A 314 -11.68 -3.38 5.46
CA ILE A 314 -12.79 -2.51 5.12
C ILE A 314 -12.45 -1.07 5.55
N PRO A 315 -12.95 -0.06 4.83
CA PRO A 315 -12.86 1.32 5.29
C PRO A 315 -13.74 1.52 6.53
N VAL A 316 -13.18 2.17 7.55
CA VAL A 316 -13.93 2.62 8.75
C VAL A 316 -14.25 4.12 8.69
N TYR A 317 -13.60 4.83 7.77
CA TYR A 317 -13.86 6.23 7.47
C TYR A 317 -13.50 6.52 6.01
N GLN A 318 -14.35 7.27 5.30
CA GLN A 318 -14.11 7.79 3.96
C GLN A 318 -14.69 9.19 3.84
N ASP A 319 -13.90 10.10 3.26
CA ASP A 319 -14.28 11.47 2.91
C ASP A 319 -13.72 11.78 1.53
N LEU A 320 -14.58 11.96 0.55
CA LEU A 320 -14.25 12.06 -0.87
C LEU A 320 -14.66 13.44 -1.39
N ASP A 321 -13.75 14.22 -1.96
CA ASP A 321 -13.96 15.63 -2.30
C ASP A 321 -15.06 15.88 -3.34
N GLY A 322 -15.42 14.88 -4.15
CA GLY A 322 -16.53 14.99 -5.09
C GLY A 322 -17.28 13.67 -5.22
N PRO A 323 -18.27 13.59 -6.09
CA PRO A 323 -18.91 12.34 -6.41
C PRO A 323 -17.87 11.32 -6.87
N GLN A 324 -17.58 10.33 -6.05
CA GLN A 324 -16.59 9.26 -6.30
C GLN A 324 -17.10 7.94 -5.75
N LEU A 325 -16.60 6.82 -6.31
CA LEU A 325 -16.81 5.51 -5.70
C LEU A 325 -16.06 5.38 -4.39
N GLY A 326 -16.78 4.95 -3.35
CA GLY A 326 -16.19 4.53 -2.10
C GLY A 326 -15.54 3.15 -2.22
N THR A 327 -14.50 2.90 -1.44
CA THR A 327 -13.97 1.54 -1.26
C THR A 327 -14.94 0.74 -0.39
N ALA A 328 -15.35 -0.45 -0.82
CA ALA A 328 -16.19 -1.34 -0.03
C ALA A 328 -15.34 -2.33 0.78
N TRP A 329 -14.36 -2.97 0.15
CA TRP A 329 -13.43 -3.87 0.82
C TRP A 329 -12.14 -4.07 0.01
N ILE A 330 -11.11 -4.56 0.70
CA ILE A 330 -9.78 -4.83 0.16
C ILE A 330 -9.37 -6.25 0.57
N LEU A 331 -8.76 -6.99 -0.33
CA LEU A 331 -8.10 -8.27 -0.05
C LEU A 331 -6.67 -8.23 -0.60
N SER A 332 -5.72 -8.65 0.22
CA SER A 332 -4.32 -8.80 -0.20
C SER A 332 -3.82 -10.21 0.10
N VAL A 333 -3.10 -10.80 -0.83
CA VAL A 333 -2.41 -12.08 -0.66
C VAL A 333 -0.97 -11.88 -1.10
N GLY A 334 -0.03 -12.04 -0.17
CA GLY A 334 1.38 -11.87 -0.43
C GLY A 334 2.19 -13.13 -0.16
N CYS A 335 3.23 -13.35 -0.94
CA CYS A 335 4.24 -14.35 -0.66
C CYS A 335 5.64 -13.76 -0.91
N SER A 336 6.61 -14.17 -0.10
CA SER A 336 7.99 -13.78 -0.28
C SER A 336 8.94 -14.93 0.07
N TYR A 337 10.14 -14.87 -0.52
CA TYR A 337 11.21 -15.81 -0.28
C TYR A 337 12.53 -15.07 -0.20
N ALA A 338 13.26 -15.28 0.91
CA ALA A 338 14.55 -14.68 1.16
C ALA A 338 15.66 -15.75 1.22
N PHE A 339 16.85 -15.45 0.68
CA PHE A 339 18.00 -16.36 0.61
C PHE A 339 19.35 -15.61 0.64
#